data_17bf6797f1b8f69fc0d90d3b321d5dca
#
_entry.id   17bf6797f1b8f69fc0d90d3b321d5dca
#
_cell.length_a   1.000
_cell.length_b   1.000
_cell.length_c   1.000
_cell.angle_alpha   90.00
_cell.angle_beta   90.00
_cell.angle_gamma   90.00
#
_symmetry.space_group_name_H-M   'P 1'
#
loop_
_entity.id
_entity.type
_entity.pdbx_description
1 polymer ?
#
loop_
_entity_poly.entity_id
_entity_poly.type
_entity_poly.pdbx_seq_one_letter_code
_entity_poly.pdbx_strand_id
1 'polypeptide(L)'
;EHGSGPCGPCSEIYFDRGPEYGCGKPTCGVGCDCDRYMEIWNLVFSQFDADGKGHYERLARPNIDTGMGLERLACVMQGVGNLFEVDTVQSVLHHVEHIAGKTYKQDPKTDISIRVITDHIRSCTFMVSDGILPSNEGRGYVLRRLLRRAARHGRMLGISRPFLVELVETVIQSSESAYPELREHDAYIKKVIGTEEANFARTIDAGMNILNNMIDGLEKAHQHLLKGLDVFKLNDTFGFPLDLTKEIAAEQGIEIDEEGFHAEMTKQKERARAERLKKNISGWSEDLFGTLTAEPTEFVGYDTLKSDSVVVALSDEEALTDAIATDEQAKEGVLVVLDKTPFYAEMGGQAADHGVITGAECVLRVQDVKKTPKGYYVHTCTLESGIVHVGDHLTACVDKEYRM
;
A
#
# COMPACT_ATOMS: atom_id res chain seq x y z
N GLU A 1 1.70 7.98 18.62
CA GLU A 1 1.76 6.95 19.67
C GLU A 1 2.55 5.71 19.25
N HIS A 2 2.86 5.52 17.98
CA HIS A 2 3.50 4.31 17.50
C HIS A 2 4.60 4.63 16.51
N GLY A 3 5.83 4.70 16.97
CA GLY A 3 7.00 4.83 16.12
C GLY A 3 7.88 6.03 16.44
N SER A 4 8.86 6.22 15.60
CA SER A 4 9.76 7.35 15.58
C SER A 4 9.32 8.37 14.53
N GLY A 5 9.68 9.63 14.70
CA GLY A 5 9.46 10.69 13.74
C GLY A 5 8.84 11.96 14.31
N PRO A 6 8.54 12.94 13.43
CA PRO A 6 7.96 14.22 13.84
C PRO A 6 6.63 14.06 14.56
N CYS A 7 6.47 14.73 15.69
CA CYS A 7 5.27 14.69 16.51
C CYS A 7 5.04 15.97 17.31
N GLY A 8 3.84 16.09 17.87
CA GLY A 8 3.46 17.23 18.73
C GLY A 8 2.01 17.13 19.17
N PRO A 9 1.51 18.13 19.94
CA PRO A 9 0.11 18.19 20.30
C PRO A 9 -0.76 18.37 19.05
N CYS A 10 -1.99 17.83 19.06
CA CYS A 10 -2.96 18.06 17.99
C CYS A 10 -4.18 18.85 18.52
N SER A 11 -4.85 19.50 17.58
CA SER A 11 -6.18 20.07 17.75
C SER A 11 -7.08 19.55 16.65
N GLU A 12 -8.32 19.23 17.00
CA GLU A 12 -9.26 18.65 16.06
C GLU A 12 -10.54 19.49 16.03
N ILE A 13 -11.12 19.63 14.85
CA ILE A 13 -12.38 20.33 14.65
C ILE A 13 -13.46 19.29 14.37
N TYR A 14 -14.46 19.26 15.24
CA TYR A 14 -15.61 18.38 15.14
C TYR A 14 -16.87 19.16 14.78
N PHE A 15 -17.72 18.53 13.98
CA PHE A 15 -19.08 18.98 13.73
C PHE A 15 -20.06 18.16 14.57
N ASP A 16 -20.89 18.81 15.42
CA ASP A 16 -21.98 18.16 16.14
C ASP A 16 -23.18 18.00 15.20
N ARG A 17 -23.47 16.77 14.82
CA ARG A 17 -24.56 16.40 13.91
C ARG A 17 -25.94 16.37 14.58
N GLY A 18 -25.96 16.58 15.90
CA GLY A 18 -27.18 16.55 16.69
C GLY A 18 -27.37 15.26 17.49
N PRO A 19 -28.27 15.32 18.49
CA PRO A 19 -28.51 14.21 19.42
C PRO A 19 -29.08 12.96 18.75
N GLU A 20 -29.74 13.09 17.60
CA GLU A 20 -30.28 11.98 16.79
C GLU A 20 -29.22 11.01 16.27
N TYR A 21 -27.98 11.49 16.12
CA TYR A 21 -26.80 10.66 15.74
C TYR A 21 -26.06 10.15 16.97
N GLY A 22 -26.49 10.52 18.18
CA GLY A 22 -25.82 10.17 19.42
C GLY A 22 -26.15 8.77 19.92
N CYS A 23 -25.29 8.23 20.79
CA CYS A 23 -25.49 6.93 21.44
C CYS A 23 -26.55 6.95 22.56
N GLY A 24 -27.17 8.09 22.87
CA GLY A 24 -28.17 8.26 23.94
C GLY A 24 -27.59 8.21 25.37
N LYS A 25 -26.29 8.08 25.55
CA LYS A 25 -25.65 8.05 26.87
C LYS A 25 -25.50 9.48 27.43
N PRO A 26 -25.66 9.69 28.75
CA PRO A 26 -25.42 11.00 29.35
C PRO A 26 -23.99 11.55 29.17
N THR A 27 -23.04 10.66 28.95
CA THR A 27 -21.61 10.99 28.70
C THR A 27 -21.28 11.18 27.22
N CYS A 28 -22.30 11.25 26.35
CA CYS A 28 -22.08 11.46 24.92
C CYS A 28 -21.42 12.82 24.65
N GLY A 29 -20.20 12.82 24.15
CA GLY A 29 -19.40 14.01 23.90
C GLY A 29 -18.36 13.76 22.83
N VAL A 30 -17.50 14.74 22.57
CA VAL A 30 -16.34 14.58 21.68
C VAL A 30 -15.47 13.42 22.19
N GLY A 31 -15.06 12.53 21.28
CA GLY A 31 -14.34 11.30 21.61
C GLY A 31 -15.24 10.10 21.92
N CYS A 32 -16.58 10.23 21.80
CA CYS A 32 -17.47 9.10 21.80
C CYS A 32 -17.44 8.38 20.44
N ASP A 33 -17.48 7.04 20.45
CA ASP A 33 -17.48 6.19 19.23
C ASP A 33 -18.82 6.25 18.44
N CYS A 34 -19.75 7.14 18.80
CA CYS A 34 -21.00 7.31 18.05
C CYS A 34 -20.83 8.34 16.93
N ASP A 35 -21.80 8.36 16.00
CA ASP A 35 -21.75 9.19 14.79
C ASP A 35 -22.10 10.68 15.04
N ARG A 36 -22.33 11.12 16.27
CA ARG A 36 -22.75 12.49 16.58
C ARG A 36 -21.67 13.52 16.29
N TYR A 37 -20.45 13.27 16.79
CA TYR A 37 -19.34 14.21 16.64
C TYR A 37 -18.42 13.73 15.51
N MET A 38 -18.58 14.33 14.34
CA MET A 38 -17.77 14.01 13.17
C MET A 38 -16.54 14.90 13.13
N GLU A 39 -15.36 14.30 13.28
CA GLU A 39 -14.10 15.01 13.05
C GLU A 39 -13.98 15.37 11.56
N ILE A 40 -13.82 16.66 11.26
CA ILE A 40 -13.67 17.16 9.90
C ILE A 40 -12.24 17.61 9.61
N TRP A 41 -11.51 18.06 10.62
CA TRP A 41 -10.17 18.59 10.44
C TRP A 41 -9.27 18.26 11.63
N ASN A 42 -8.05 17.77 11.36
CA ASN A 42 -7.01 17.53 12.34
C ASN A 42 -5.81 18.44 12.05
N LEU A 43 -5.26 19.06 13.10
CA LEU A 43 -4.10 19.95 13.03
C LEU A 43 -3.06 19.46 14.03
N VAL A 44 -1.95 18.91 13.52
CA VAL A 44 -0.82 18.43 14.35
C VAL A 44 0.27 19.49 14.37
N PHE A 45 0.61 19.97 15.55
CA PHE A 45 1.67 20.95 15.75
C PHE A 45 3.00 20.22 15.97
N SER A 46 3.64 19.80 14.88
CA SER A 46 4.89 19.05 14.90
C SER A 46 6.03 19.91 15.45
N GLN A 47 6.43 19.66 16.68
CA GLN A 47 7.45 20.41 17.42
C GLN A 47 8.63 19.55 17.84
N PHE A 48 8.46 18.23 17.85
CA PHE A 48 9.42 17.26 18.34
C PHE A 48 9.66 16.15 17.34
N ASP A 49 10.84 15.55 17.40
CA ASP A 49 11.17 14.28 16.76
C ASP A 49 11.27 13.20 17.85
N ALA A 50 10.46 12.15 17.72
CA ALA A 50 10.40 11.04 18.67
C ALA A 50 11.27 9.89 18.19
N ASP A 51 12.07 9.29 19.09
CA ASP A 51 12.90 8.11 18.81
C ASP A 51 12.12 6.78 18.92
N GLY A 52 10.83 6.81 19.25
CA GLY A 52 10.00 5.65 19.53
C GLY A 52 10.26 4.96 20.87
N LYS A 53 11.19 5.50 21.69
CA LYS A 53 11.56 4.97 23.02
C LYS A 53 11.18 5.90 24.16
N GLY A 54 10.42 6.96 23.83
CA GLY A 54 9.97 7.95 24.81
C GLY A 54 10.88 9.18 24.95
N HIS A 55 11.90 9.30 24.12
CA HIS A 55 12.72 10.50 24.04
C HIS A 55 12.24 11.38 22.89
N TYR A 56 12.21 12.71 23.12
CA TYR A 56 11.68 13.72 22.20
C TYR A 56 12.71 14.85 22.06
N GLU A 57 13.25 15.02 20.87
CA GLU A 57 14.10 16.16 20.53
C GLU A 57 13.29 17.27 19.85
N ARG A 58 13.63 18.53 20.11
CA ARG A 58 12.90 19.63 19.49
C ARG A 58 13.32 19.80 18.04
N LEU A 59 12.33 19.84 17.12
CA LEU A 59 12.60 20.11 15.72
C LEU A 59 13.24 21.48 15.52
N ALA A 60 14.25 21.55 14.67
CA ALA A 60 14.89 22.81 14.29
C ALA A 60 13.92 23.77 13.58
N ARG A 61 12.96 23.21 12.84
CA ARG A 61 11.90 23.94 12.13
C ARG A 61 10.54 23.30 12.45
N PRO A 62 9.85 23.75 13.52
CA PRO A 62 8.49 23.30 13.80
C PRO A 62 7.55 23.64 12.66
N ASN A 63 6.56 22.77 12.42
CA ASN A 63 5.56 22.96 11.38
C ASN A 63 4.19 22.53 11.88
N ILE A 64 3.16 22.77 11.05
CA ILE A 64 1.81 22.26 11.28
C ILE A 64 1.51 21.28 10.16
N ASP A 65 1.30 20.01 10.54
CA ASP A 65 0.79 19.00 9.64
C ASP A 65 -0.72 18.90 9.81
N THR A 66 -1.47 19.17 8.76
CA THR A 66 -2.92 19.29 8.83
C THR A 66 -3.60 18.39 7.80
N GLY A 67 -4.68 17.73 8.22
CA GLY A 67 -5.48 16.88 7.35
C GLY A 67 -6.98 17.16 7.53
N MET A 68 -7.68 17.38 6.41
CA MET A 68 -9.12 17.56 6.39
C MET A 68 -9.78 16.54 5.47
N GLY A 69 -10.81 15.84 5.96
CA GLY A 69 -11.57 14.88 5.17
C GLY A 69 -12.49 15.58 4.18
N LEU A 70 -12.20 15.52 2.87
CA LEU A 70 -13.03 16.13 1.84
C LEU A 70 -14.48 15.62 1.92
N GLU A 71 -14.67 14.31 1.93
CA GLU A 71 -16.00 13.71 1.99
C GLU A 71 -16.72 13.98 3.33
N ARG A 72 -15.97 14.08 4.44
CA ARG A 72 -16.56 14.47 5.74
C ARG A 72 -17.07 15.90 5.69
N LEU A 73 -16.28 16.82 5.16
CA LEU A 73 -16.71 18.20 4.97
C LEU A 73 -17.88 18.30 4.00
N ALA A 74 -17.84 17.60 2.87
CA ALA A 74 -18.94 17.55 1.90
C ALA A 74 -20.22 17.00 2.52
N CYS A 75 -20.14 15.97 3.37
CA CYS A 75 -21.28 15.41 4.11
C CYS A 75 -21.97 16.49 4.98
N VAL A 76 -21.17 17.30 5.69
CA VAL A 76 -21.68 18.40 6.50
C VAL A 76 -22.30 19.48 5.63
N MET A 77 -21.61 19.90 4.56
CA MET A 77 -22.07 20.99 3.68
C MET A 77 -23.32 20.62 2.88
N GLN A 78 -23.47 19.37 2.49
CA GLN A 78 -24.64 18.84 1.78
C GLN A 78 -25.78 18.44 2.73
N GLY A 79 -25.53 18.41 4.05
CA GLY A 79 -26.53 18.02 5.04
C GLY A 79 -27.00 16.57 4.93
N VAL A 80 -26.11 15.66 4.47
CA VAL A 80 -26.44 14.25 4.24
C VAL A 80 -26.06 13.37 5.44
N GLY A 81 -26.70 12.21 5.54
CA GLY A 81 -26.62 11.34 6.73
C GLY A 81 -25.30 10.59 6.89
N ASN A 82 -24.55 10.33 5.81
CA ASN A 82 -23.25 9.66 5.87
C ASN A 82 -22.44 9.94 4.59
N LEU A 83 -21.16 9.53 4.59
CA LEU A 83 -20.23 9.78 3.49
C LEU A 83 -20.68 9.16 2.15
N PHE A 84 -21.45 8.07 2.19
CA PHE A 84 -21.92 7.38 0.98
C PHE A 84 -23.09 8.12 0.32
N GLU A 85 -23.63 9.15 0.96
CA GLU A 85 -24.70 10.00 0.43
C GLU A 85 -24.18 11.31 -0.18
N VAL A 86 -22.85 11.53 -0.14
CA VAL A 86 -22.19 12.65 -0.81
C VAL A 86 -22.24 12.42 -2.32
N ASP A 87 -22.52 13.47 -3.08
CA ASP A 87 -22.71 13.44 -4.55
C ASP A 87 -21.61 12.69 -5.31
N THR A 88 -20.33 12.96 -5.00
CA THR A 88 -19.19 12.32 -5.64
C THR A 88 -19.08 10.82 -5.35
N VAL A 89 -19.64 10.36 -4.24
CA VAL A 89 -19.64 8.93 -3.85
C VAL A 89 -20.89 8.22 -4.35
N GLN A 90 -22.04 8.91 -4.38
CA GLN A 90 -23.32 8.35 -4.79
C GLN A 90 -23.30 7.78 -6.21
N SER A 91 -22.55 8.36 -7.13
CA SER A 91 -22.47 7.86 -8.51
C SER A 91 -21.99 6.40 -8.55
N VAL A 92 -20.96 6.08 -7.75
CA VAL A 92 -20.43 4.72 -7.64
C VAL A 92 -21.41 3.82 -6.87
N LEU A 93 -22.00 4.31 -5.78
CA LEU A 93 -22.98 3.57 -5.00
C LEU A 93 -24.18 3.16 -5.84
N HIS A 94 -24.76 4.07 -6.60
CA HIS A 94 -25.91 3.78 -7.49
C HIS A 94 -25.54 2.82 -8.62
N HIS A 95 -24.30 2.86 -9.09
CA HIS A 95 -23.84 1.85 -10.06
C HIS A 95 -23.77 0.46 -9.44
N VAL A 96 -23.30 0.34 -8.18
CA VAL A 96 -23.33 -0.92 -7.44
C VAL A 96 -24.77 -1.42 -7.24
N GLU A 97 -25.72 -0.55 -6.86
CA GLU A 97 -27.14 -0.88 -6.76
C GLU A 97 -27.69 -1.45 -8.07
N HIS A 98 -27.36 -0.78 -9.19
CA HIS A 98 -27.82 -1.20 -10.51
C HIS A 98 -27.29 -2.58 -10.89
N ILE A 99 -25.99 -2.84 -10.71
CA ILE A 99 -25.37 -4.14 -11.00
C ILE A 99 -25.96 -5.24 -10.12
N ALA A 100 -26.20 -4.94 -8.84
CA ALA A 100 -26.70 -5.91 -7.86
C ALA A 100 -28.22 -6.13 -7.95
N GLY A 101 -28.98 -5.22 -8.60
CA GLY A 101 -30.45 -5.20 -8.54
C GLY A 101 -30.97 -5.02 -7.11
N LYS A 102 -30.27 -4.25 -6.29
CA LYS A 102 -30.58 -3.97 -4.88
C LYS A 102 -30.70 -2.47 -4.67
N THR A 103 -31.39 -2.05 -3.63
CA THR A 103 -31.54 -0.64 -3.28
C THR A 103 -30.95 -0.37 -1.89
N TYR A 104 -30.12 0.64 -1.79
CA TYR A 104 -29.49 1.09 -0.55
C TYR A 104 -30.57 1.58 0.44
N LYS A 105 -30.35 1.38 1.74
CA LYS A 105 -31.27 1.69 2.85
C LYS A 105 -32.53 0.81 2.93
N GLN A 106 -32.58 -0.32 2.25
CA GLN A 106 -33.67 -1.28 2.39
C GLN A 106 -33.37 -2.43 3.34
N ASP A 107 -32.11 -2.87 3.39
CA ASP A 107 -31.67 -3.96 4.26
C ASP A 107 -30.24 -3.69 4.77
N PRO A 108 -30.02 -3.67 6.10
CA PRO A 108 -28.73 -3.34 6.69
C PRO A 108 -27.55 -4.21 6.20
N LYS A 109 -27.77 -5.49 5.91
CA LYS A 109 -26.71 -6.40 5.41
C LYS A 109 -26.35 -6.07 3.97
N THR A 110 -27.33 -5.79 3.15
CA THR A 110 -27.15 -5.31 1.78
C THR A 110 -26.41 -3.97 1.76
N ASP A 111 -26.77 -3.05 2.65
CA ASP A 111 -26.16 -1.73 2.77
C ASP A 111 -24.67 -1.80 3.11
N ILE A 112 -24.30 -2.70 4.02
CA ILE A 112 -22.86 -2.94 4.33
C ILE A 112 -22.11 -3.35 3.07
N SER A 113 -22.65 -4.30 2.31
CA SER A 113 -22.01 -4.81 1.10
C SER A 113 -21.87 -3.73 0.02
N ILE A 114 -22.92 -2.93 -0.19
CA ILE A 114 -22.89 -1.81 -1.15
C ILE A 114 -21.83 -0.79 -0.74
N ARG A 115 -21.77 -0.40 0.53
CA ARG A 115 -20.78 0.55 1.04
C ARG A 115 -19.35 0.02 0.90
N VAL A 116 -19.10 -1.24 1.26
CA VAL A 116 -17.77 -1.87 1.13
C VAL A 116 -17.30 -1.86 -0.31
N ILE A 117 -18.15 -2.24 -1.27
CA ILE A 117 -17.79 -2.24 -2.68
C ILE A 117 -17.48 -0.82 -3.15
N THR A 118 -18.33 0.15 -2.81
CA THR A 118 -18.19 1.57 -3.19
C THR A 118 -16.89 2.16 -2.68
N ASP A 119 -16.57 1.96 -1.41
CA ASP A 119 -15.35 2.45 -0.77
C ASP A 119 -14.09 1.82 -1.38
N HIS A 120 -14.11 0.49 -1.48
CA HIS A 120 -12.92 -0.25 -1.90
C HIS A 120 -12.59 -0.04 -3.38
N ILE A 121 -13.57 0.03 -4.28
CA ILE A 121 -13.27 0.24 -5.70
C ILE A 121 -12.71 1.63 -5.97
N ARG A 122 -13.17 2.67 -5.26
CA ARG A 122 -12.58 4.00 -5.32
C ARG A 122 -11.12 3.95 -4.91
N SER A 123 -10.84 3.43 -3.72
CA SER A 123 -9.47 3.29 -3.20
C SER A 123 -8.57 2.48 -4.14
N CYS A 124 -9.05 1.35 -4.64
CA CYS A 124 -8.27 0.48 -5.54
C CYS A 124 -7.96 1.15 -6.88
N THR A 125 -8.90 1.94 -7.43
CA THR A 125 -8.69 2.67 -8.69
C THR A 125 -7.54 3.65 -8.57
N PHE A 126 -7.50 4.45 -7.49
CA PHE A 126 -6.41 5.38 -7.21
C PHE A 126 -5.09 4.65 -6.93
N MET A 127 -5.10 3.62 -6.07
CA MET A 127 -3.89 2.85 -5.76
C MET A 127 -3.23 2.27 -7.01
N VAL A 128 -4.01 1.74 -7.96
CA VAL A 128 -3.47 1.20 -9.22
C VAL A 128 -2.97 2.31 -10.12
N SER A 129 -3.66 3.44 -10.19
CA SER A 129 -3.19 4.63 -10.92
C SER A 129 -1.84 5.11 -10.41
N ASP A 130 -1.62 5.06 -9.08
CA ASP A 130 -0.36 5.40 -8.42
C ASP A 130 0.71 4.28 -8.52
N GLY A 131 0.50 3.29 -9.38
CA GLY A 131 1.48 2.24 -9.68
C GLY A 131 1.52 1.08 -8.71
N ILE A 132 0.57 0.96 -7.75
CA ILE A 132 0.53 -0.18 -6.83
C ILE A 132 -0.06 -1.40 -7.54
N LEU A 133 0.65 -2.53 -7.48
CA LEU A 133 0.20 -3.82 -8.02
C LEU A 133 -0.20 -4.79 -6.90
N PRO A 134 -1.24 -5.64 -7.12
CA PRO A 134 -1.62 -6.66 -6.15
C PRO A 134 -0.45 -7.63 -5.87
N SER A 135 -0.08 -7.77 -4.60
CA SER A 135 1.01 -8.66 -4.17
C SER A 135 0.67 -9.37 -2.85
N ASN A 136 1.60 -10.18 -2.35
CA ASN A 136 1.44 -10.89 -1.07
C ASN A 136 2.00 -10.10 0.13
N GLU A 137 2.68 -8.98 -0.10
CA GLU A 137 3.36 -8.20 0.93
C GLU A 137 3.20 -6.70 0.70
N GLY A 138 3.45 -5.90 1.72
CA GLY A 138 3.47 -4.44 1.64
C GLY A 138 2.17 -3.80 1.14
N ARG A 139 2.29 -2.72 0.39
CA ARG A 139 1.15 -1.95 -0.14
C ARG A 139 0.28 -2.77 -1.10
N GLY A 140 0.91 -3.63 -1.91
CA GLY A 140 0.19 -4.48 -2.85
C GLY A 140 -0.67 -5.56 -2.17
N TYR A 141 -0.31 -6.00 -0.96
CA TYR A 141 -1.17 -6.86 -0.14
C TYR A 141 -2.47 -6.14 0.26
N VAL A 142 -2.37 -4.87 0.66
CA VAL A 142 -3.54 -4.06 1.00
C VAL A 142 -4.48 -3.94 -0.19
N LEU A 143 -3.95 -3.58 -1.37
CA LEU A 143 -4.72 -3.52 -2.62
C LEU A 143 -5.42 -4.85 -2.93
N ARG A 144 -4.67 -5.96 -2.89
CA ARG A 144 -5.23 -7.30 -3.12
C ARG A 144 -6.35 -7.63 -2.15
N ARG A 145 -6.17 -7.33 -0.86
CA ARG A 145 -7.17 -7.54 0.19
C ARG A 145 -8.45 -6.76 -0.09
N LEU A 146 -8.35 -5.47 -0.44
CA LEU A 146 -9.51 -4.62 -0.74
C LEU A 146 -10.28 -5.14 -1.97
N LEU A 147 -9.58 -5.50 -3.06
CA LEU A 147 -10.21 -6.06 -4.26
C LEU A 147 -10.96 -7.37 -3.97
N ARG A 148 -10.33 -8.28 -3.22
CA ARG A 148 -10.96 -9.57 -2.86
C ARG A 148 -12.14 -9.39 -1.93
N ARG A 149 -12.05 -8.45 -0.99
CA ARG A 149 -13.16 -8.12 -0.10
C ARG A 149 -14.34 -7.53 -0.89
N ALA A 150 -14.10 -6.61 -1.81
CA ALA A 150 -15.14 -6.08 -2.69
C ALA A 150 -15.79 -7.19 -3.56
N ALA A 151 -14.99 -8.07 -4.16
CA ALA A 151 -15.50 -9.19 -4.94
C ALA A 151 -16.35 -10.16 -4.11
N ARG A 152 -15.96 -10.47 -2.85
CA ARG A 152 -16.77 -11.26 -1.92
C ARG A 152 -18.13 -10.59 -1.64
N HIS A 153 -18.13 -9.30 -1.32
CA HIS A 153 -19.37 -8.57 -1.06
C HIS A 153 -20.27 -8.53 -2.30
N GLY A 154 -19.71 -8.52 -3.51
CA GLY A 154 -20.45 -8.72 -4.74
C GLY A 154 -21.18 -10.09 -4.77
N ARG A 155 -20.49 -11.18 -4.37
CA ARG A 155 -21.12 -12.50 -4.23
C ARG A 155 -22.27 -12.52 -3.22
N MET A 156 -22.09 -11.83 -2.08
CA MET A 156 -23.15 -11.68 -1.07
C MET A 156 -24.37 -10.93 -1.60
N LEU A 157 -24.18 -9.99 -2.52
CA LEU A 157 -25.26 -9.27 -3.20
C LEU A 157 -25.90 -10.09 -4.33
N GLY A 158 -25.36 -11.28 -4.65
CA GLY A 158 -25.86 -12.16 -5.72
C GLY A 158 -25.21 -11.92 -7.10
N ILE A 159 -24.17 -11.12 -7.18
CA ILE A 159 -23.44 -10.87 -8.43
C ILE A 159 -22.53 -12.06 -8.72
N SER A 160 -22.85 -12.85 -9.75
CA SER A 160 -22.13 -14.09 -10.09
C SER A 160 -21.01 -13.90 -11.11
N ARG A 161 -20.89 -12.72 -11.74
CA ARG A 161 -19.91 -12.37 -12.77
C ARG A 161 -18.87 -11.37 -12.24
N PRO A 162 -17.71 -11.22 -12.89
CA PRO A 162 -16.83 -10.07 -12.65
C PRO A 162 -17.58 -8.76 -12.94
N PHE A 163 -17.37 -7.75 -12.08
CA PHE A 163 -18.09 -6.47 -12.14
C PHE A 163 -17.26 -5.26 -11.71
N LEU A 164 -16.13 -5.47 -11.03
CA LEU A 164 -15.33 -4.36 -10.50
C LEU A 164 -14.80 -3.44 -11.59
N VAL A 165 -14.46 -3.99 -12.77
CA VAL A 165 -14.00 -3.20 -13.93
C VAL A 165 -15.06 -2.20 -14.42
N GLU A 166 -16.35 -2.54 -14.33
CA GLU A 166 -17.45 -1.64 -14.71
C GLU A 166 -17.50 -0.42 -13.77
N LEU A 167 -17.27 -0.66 -12.49
CA LEU A 167 -17.26 0.41 -11.47
C LEU A 167 -16.04 1.35 -11.62
N VAL A 168 -14.89 0.85 -12.11
CA VAL A 168 -13.69 1.68 -12.36
C VAL A 168 -14.03 2.85 -13.26
N GLU A 169 -14.81 2.63 -14.34
CA GLU A 169 -15.21 3.70 -15.25
C GLU A 169 -15.98 4.81 -14.52
N THR A 170 -16.89 4.44 -13.63
CA THR A 170 -17.67 5.42 -12.85
C THR A 170 -16.79 6.21 -11.87
N VAL A 171 -15.79 5.54 -11.26
CA VAL A 171 -14.82 6.22 -10.39
C VAL A 171 -14.01 7.23 -11.19
N ILE A 172 -13.52 6.84 -12.36
CA ILE A 172 -12.76 7.73 -13.26
C ILE A 172 -13.62 8.93 -13.64
N GLN A 173 -14.82 8.72 -14.17
CA GLN A 173 -15.73 9.80 -14.58
C GLN A 173 -16.05 10.80 -13.47
N SER A 174 -16.20 10.31 -12.22
CA SER A 174 -16.49 11.18 -11.07
C SER A 174 -15.27 11.94 -10.56
N SER A 175 -14.05 11.57 -10.97
CA SER A 175 -12.80 12.08 -10.39
C SER A 175 -11.85 12.71 -11.42
N GLU A 176 -11.98 12.43 -12.71
CA GLU A 176 -11.03 12.84 -13.76
C GLU A 176 -10.87 14.35 -13.92
N SER A 177 -11.87 15.15 -13.50
CA SER A 177 -11.74 16.61 -13.52
C SER A 177 -10.69 17.14 -12.55
N ALA A 178 -10.47 16.44 -11.42
CA ALA A 178 -9.46 16.79 -10.43
C ALA A 178 -8.20 15.92 -10.57
N TYR A 179 -8.32 14.71 -11.13
CA TYR A 179 -7.28 13.70 -11.28
C TYR A 179 -7.26 13.16 -12.71
N PRO A 180 -6.78 13.95 -13.70
CA PRO A 180 -6.79 13.59 -15.12
C PRO A 180 -5.97 12.33 -15.43
N GLU A 181 -4.95 12.03 -14.63
CA GLU A 181 -4.12 10.82 -14.72
C GLU A 181 -4.94 9.53 -14.61
N LEU A 182 -6.08 9.54 -13.92
CA LEU A 182 -6.98 8.38 -13.88
C LEU A 182 -7.48 8.00 -15.27
N ARG A 183 -7.80 9.00 -16.10
CA ARG A 183 -8.24 8.77 -17.48
C ARG A 183 -7.08 8.32 -18.37
N GLU A 184 -5.89 8.85 -18.16
CA GLU A 184 -4.69 8.45 -18.89
C GLU A 184 -4.33 6.98 -18.61
N HIS A 185 -4.52 6.53 -17.35
CA HIS A 185 -4.22 5.17 -16.91
C HIS A 185 -5.42 4.21 -17.02
N ASP A 186 -6.56 4.59 -17.59
CA ASP A 186 -7.82 3.83 -17.62
C ASP A 186 -7.63 2.35 -18.04
N ALA A 187 -6.99 2.12 -19.18
CA ALA A 187 -6.79 0.77 -19.71
C ALA A 187 -5.91 -0.09 -18.78
N TYR A 188 -4.90 0.52 -18.17
CA TYR A 188 -4.02 -0.14 -17.21
C TYR A 188 -4.74 -0.51 -15.92
N ILE A 189 -5.49 0.43 -15.33
CA ILE A 189 -6.28 0.23 -14.12
C ILE A 189 -7.28 -0.92 -14.30
N LYS A 190 -8.06 -0.87 -15.39
CA LYS A 190 -9.04 -1.91 -15.73
C LYS A 190 -8.40 -3.28 -15.92
N LYS A 191 -7.22 -3.33 -16.56
CA LYS A 191 -6.47 -4.58 -16.75
C LYS A 191 -6.02 -5.18 -15.43
N VAL A 192 -5.43 -4.38 -14.54
CA VAL A 192 -4.92 -4.86 -13.25
C VAL A 192 -6.06 -5.35 -12.36
N ILE A 193 -7.10 -4.55 -12.18
CA ILE A 193 -8.27 -4.89 -11.35
C ILE A 193 -9.00 -6.10 -11.92
N GLY A 194 -9.28 -6.14 -13.21
CA GLY A 194 -9.96 -7.26 -13.85
C GLY A 194 -9.17 -8.56 -13.79
N THR A 195 -7.84 -8.50 -13.89
CA THR A 195 -6.99 -9.69 -13.74
C THR A 195 -7.05 -10.25 -12.32
N GLU A 196 -6.96 -9.41 -11.29
CA GLU A 196 -7.03 -9.87 -9.89
C GLU A 196 -8.43 -10.39 -9.55
N GLU A 197 -9.50 -9.72 -10.02
CA GLU A 197 -10.88 -10.17 -9.84
C GLU A 197 -11.11 -11.54 -10.51
N ALA A 198 -10.67 -11.71 -11.76
CA ALA A 198 -10.80 -12.98 -12.49
C ALA A 198 -9.99 -14.11 -11.83
N ASN A 199 -8.81 -13.82 -11.32
CA ASN A 199 -8.00 -14.79 -10.58
C ASN A 199 -8.69 -15.23 -9.29
N PHE A 200 -9.25 -14.28 -8.54
CA PHE A 200 -9.96 -14.60 -7.31
C PHE A 200 -11.29 -15.31 -7.56
N ALA A 201 -12.02 -14.95 -8.62
CA ALA A 201 -13.27 -15.60 -8.99
C ALA A 201 -13.14 -17.12 -9.25
N ARG A 202 -11.94 -17.59 -9.67
CA ARG A 202 -11.68 -19.03 -9.85
C ARG A 202 -11.57 -19.81 -8.55
N THR A 203 -11.21 -19.15 -7.47
CA THR A 203 -10.89 -19.80 -6.19
C THR A 203 -11.89 -19.45 -5.09
N ILE A 204 -12.64 -18.35 -5.22
CA ILE A 204 -13.55 -17.86 -4.15
C ILE A 204 -14.62 -18.89 -3.80
N ASP A 205 -15.29 -19.47 -4.77
CA ASP A 205 -16.40 -20.40 -4.52
C ASP A 205 -15.89 -21.69 -3.84
N ALA A 206 -14.73 -22.20 -4.28
CA ALA A 206 -14.09 -23.35 -3.66
C ALA A 206 -13.61 -23.04 -2.23
N GLY A 207 -12.96 -21.89 -2.04
CA GLY A 207 -12.49 -21.47 -0.72
C GLY A 207 -13.63 -21.19 0.26
N MET A 208 -14.71 -20.56 -0.17
CA MET A 208 -15.91 -20.34 0.63
C MET A 208 -16.55 -21.66 1.06
N ASN A 209 -16.69 -22.63 0.14
CA ASN A 209 -17.24 -23.96 0.46
C ASN A 209 -16.38 -24.68 1.50
N ILE A 210 -15.05 -24.61 1.37
CA ILE A 210 -14.13 -25.24 2.33
C ILE A 210 -14.23 -24.56 3.69
N LEU A 211 -14.23 -23.23 3.75
CA LEU A 211 -14.34 -22.47 5.00
C LEU A 211 -15.67 -22.77 5.69
N ASN A 212 -16.80 -22.76 4.96
CA ASN A 212 -18.10 -23.10 5.52
C ASN A 212 -18.12 -24.53 6.08
N ASN A 213 -17.57 -25.51 5.35
CA ASN A 213 -17.47 -26.90 5.85
C ASN A 213 -16.60 -27.00 7.13
N MET A 214 -15.54 -26.20 7.24
CA MET A 214 -14.72 -26.14 8.46
C MET A 214 -15.52 -25.54 9.63
N ILE A 215 -16.27 -24.47 9.39
CA ILE A 215 -17.11 -23.81 10.40
C ILE A 215 -18.23 -24.75 10.86
N ASP A 216 -18.97 -25.39 9.93
CA ASP A 216 -19.99 -26.40 10.23
C ASP A 216 -19.41 -27.55 11.07
N GLY A 217 -18.17 -27.96 10.77
CA GLY A 217 -17.47 -28.98 11.55
C GLY A 217 -17.16 -28.56 12.98
N LEU A 218 -16.76 -27.30 13.16
CA LEU A 218 -16.51 -26.72 14.48
C LEU A 218 -17.80 -26.57 15.29
N GLU A 219 -18.87 -26.09 14.67
CA GLU A 219 -20.20 -26.00 15.32
C GLU A 219 -20.69 -27.37 15.82
N LYS A 220 -20.62 -28.41 14.99
CA LYS A 220 -20.97 -29.80 15.36
C LYS A 220 -20.13 -30.34 16.51
N ALA A 221 -18.87 -29.89 16.59
CA ALA A 221 -17.93 -30.28 17.65
C ALA A 221 -18.02 -29.35 18.90
N HIS A 222 -18.91 -28.34 18.89
CA HIS A 222 -19.00 -27.30 19.92
C HIS A 222 -17.66 -26.58 20.15
N GLN A 223 -16.91 -26.37 19.10
CA GLN A 223 -15.64 -25.63 19.09
C GLN A 223 -15.81 -24.30 18.42
N HIS A 224 -15.10 -23.27 18.88
CA HIS A 224 -15.20 -21.89 18.41
C HIS A 224 -13.85 -21.34 17.91
N LEU A 225 -12.86 -22.19 17.70
CA LEU A 225 -11.53 -21.78 17.25
C LEU A 225 -11.13 -22.52 15.97
N LEU A 226 -10.93 -21.78 14.89
CA LEU A 226 -10.39 -22.28 13.62
C LEU A 226 -8.85 -22.32 13.73
N LYS A 227 -8.27 -23.51 13.48
CA LYS A 227 -6.82 -23.73 13.63
C LYS A 227 -6.01 -22.94 12.61
N GLY A 228 -4.89 -22.36 13.03
CA GLY A 228 -3.98 -21.57 12.18
C GLY A 228 -3.51 -22.31 10.92
N LEU A 229 -3.28 -23.63 11.01
CA LEU A 229 -2.93 -24.48 9.85
C LEU A 229 -4.03 -24.50 8.78
N ASP A 230 -5.31 -24.53 9.17
CA ASP A 230 -6.42 -24.57 8.25
C ASP A 230 -6.64 -23.19 7.59
N VAL A 231 -6.47 -22.11 8.37
CA VAL A 231 -6.45 -20.73 7.86
C VAL A 231 -5.29 -20.52 6.89
N PHE A 232 -4.11 -21.08 7.21
CA PHE A 232 -2.95 -21.03 6.31
C PHE A 232 -3.23 -21.73 4.97
N LYS A 233 -3.86 -22.89 4.97
CA LYS A 233 -4.26 -23.59 3.74
C LYS A 233 -5.22 -22.78 2.90
N LEU A 234 -6.21 -22.12 3.52
CA LEU A 234 -7.12 -21.22 2.82
C LEU A 234 -6.37 -20.06 2.16
N ASN A 235 -5.39 -19.48 2.85
CA ASN A 235 -4.57 -18.40 2.32
C ASN A 235 -3.65 -18.88 1.18
N ASP A 236 -2.89 -19.94 1.41
CA ASP A 236 -1.86 -20.42 0.50
C ASP A 236 -2.44 -21.06 -0.78
N THR A 237 -3.48 -21.88 -0.64
CA THR A 237 -4.06 -22.65 -1.76
C THR A 237 -5.17 -21.90 -2.49
N PHE A 238 -6.03 -21.22 -1.77
CA PHE A 238 -7.22 -20.54 -2.34
C PHE A 238 -7.09 -19.03 -2.39
N GLY A 239 -5.98 -18.50 -1.89
CA GLY A 239 -5.72 -17.08 -1.88
C GLY A 239 -6.70 -16.28 -1.02
N PHE A 240 -7.26 -16.88 0.04
CA PHE A 240 -8.08 -16.17 1.01
C PHE A 240 -7.17 -15.41 1.98
N PRO A 241 -7.15 -14.07 1.97
CA PRO A 241 -6.39 -13.30 2.95
C PRO A 241 -6.85 -13.63 4.37
N LEU A 242 -5.92 -13.62 5.34
CA LEU A 242 -6.22 -13.85 6.75
C LEU A 242 -7.41 -13.00 7.24
N ASP A 243 -7.37 -11.69 6.93
CA ASP A 243 -8.40 -10.76 7.35
C ASP A 243 -9.79 -11.09 6.77
N LEU A 244 -9.85 -11.61 5.53
CA LEU A 244 -11.10 -12.06 4.92
C LEU A 244 -11.65 -13.32 5.61
N THR A 245 -10.78 -14.28 5.91
CA THR A 245 -11.15 -15.48 6.66
C THR A 245 -11.62 -15.11 8.07
N LYS A 246 -10.95 -14.17 8.71
CA LYS A 246 -11.29 -13.61 10.03
C LYS A 246 -12.68 -12.97 10.04
N GLU A 247 -12.98 -12.13 9.05
CA GLU A 247 -14.29 -11.48 8.90
C GLU A 247 -15.41 -12.51 8.77
N ILE A 248 -15.23 -13.52 7.90
CA ILE A 248 -16.23 -14.57 7.68
C ILE A 248 -16.44 -15.43 8.93
N ALA A 249 -15.35 -15.81 9.59
CA ALA A 249 -15.42 -16.59 10.83
C ALA A 249 -16.12 -15.82 11.95
N ALA A 250 -15.78 -14.53 12.12
CA ALA A 250 -16.38 -13.67 13.14
C ALA A 250 -17.90 -13.44 12.93
N GLU A 251 -18.38 -13.39 11.67
CA GLU A 251 -19.81 -13.32 11.35
C GLU A 251 -20.59 -14.52 11.93
N GLN A 252 -19.91 -15.64 12.18
CA GLN A 252 -20.47 -16.89 12.70
C GLN A 252 -20.01 -17.20 14.14
N GLY A 253 -19.38 -16.23 14.80
CA GLY A 253 -18.91 -16.39 16.18
C GLY A 253 -17.74 -17.33 16.37
N ILE A 254 -16.94 -17.54 15.30
CA ILE A 254 -15.72 -18.37 15.30
C ILE A 254 -14.50 -17.48 15.41
N GLU A 255 -13.58 -17.81 16.31
CA GLU A 255 -12.27 -17.18 16.45
C GLU A 255 -11.23 -17.88 15.59
N ILE A 256 -10.12 -17.19 15.30
CA ILE A 256 -8.99 -17.72 14.52
C ILE A 256 -7.73 -17.81 15.37
N ASP A 257 -7.01 -18.92 15.25
CA ASP A 257 -5.65 -19.10 15.77
C ASP A 257 -4.65 -18.34 14.87
N GLU A 258 -4.50 -17.02 15.14
CA GLU A 258 -3.60 -16.14 14.38
C GLU A 258 -2.12 -16.50 14.63
N GLU A 259 -1.75 -16.92 15.84
CA GLU A 259 -0.37 -17.32 16.15
C GLU A 259 0.04 -18.54 15.35
N GLY A 260 -0.83 -19.55 15.28
CA GLY A 260 -0.62 -20.73 14.47
C GLY A 260 -0.54 -20.42 12.96
N PHE A 261 -1.36 -19.50 12.46
CA PHE A 261 -1.28 -19.02 11.08
C PHE A 261 0.07 -18.37 10.79
N HIS A 262 0.53 -17.44 11.61
CA HIS A 262 1.81 -16.76 11.44
C HIS A 262 3.01 -17.72 11.55
N ALA A 263 2.92 -18.74 12.39
CA ALA A 263 3.94 -19.79 12.48
C ALA A 263 4.04 -20.57 11.15
N GLU A 264 2.93 -20.93 10.52
CA GLU A 264 2.93 -21.62 9.21
C GLU A 264 3.41 -20.70 8.08
N MET A 265 3.03 -19.42 8.07
CA MET A 265 3.53 -18.42 7.12
C MET A 265 5.05 -18.26 7.21
N THR A 266 5.60 -18.25 8.44
CA THR A 266 7.05 -18.17 8.66
C THR A 266 7.76 -19.40 8.09
N LYS A 267 7.23 -20.61 8.36
CA LYS A 267 7.77 -21.86 7.79
C LYS A 267 7.75 -21.85 6.26
N GLN A 268 6.69 -21.30 5.65
CA GLN A 268 6.61 -21.16 4.19
C GLN A 268 7.67 -20.21 3.65
N LYS A 269 7.83 -19.02 4.28
CA LYS A 269 8.86 -18.03 3.91
C LYS A 269 10.27 -18.63 4.00
N GLU A 270 10.56 -19.38 5.05
CA GLU A 270 11.84 -20.07 5.23
C GLU A 270 12.09 -21.14 4.16
N ARG A 271 11.05 -21.94 3.82
CA ARG A 271 11.14 -22.92 2.70
C ARG A 271 11.38 -22.24 1.37
N ALA A 272 10.61 -21.17 1.06
CA ALA A 272 10.78 -20.41 -0.17
C ALA A 272 12.17 -19.76 -0.25
N ARG A 273 12.70 -19.22 0.87
CA ARG A 273 14.07 -18.68 0.96
C ARG A 273 15.11 -19.79 0.73
N ALA A 274 14.93 -20.97 1.34
CA ALA A 274 15.83 -22.12 1.15
C ALA A 274 15.79 -22.66 -0.31
N GLU A 275 14.63 -22.65 -0.95
CA GLU A 275 14.51 -23.05 -2.36
C GLU A 275 15.13 -22.03 -3.33
N ARG A 276 14.97 -20.71 -3.04
CA ARG A 276 15.62 -19.64 -3.81
C ARG A 276 17.15 -19.74 -3.72
N LEU A 277 17.67 -19.98 -2.51
CA LEU A 277 19.11 -20.22 -2.31
C LEU A 277 19.62 -21.45 -3.07
N LYS A 278 18.81 -22.51 -3.21
CA LYS A 278 19.14 -23.71 -3.99
C LYS A 278 19.07 -23.49 -5.50
N LYS A 279 18.25 -22.57 -5.97
CA LYS A 279 18.01 -22.34 -7.41
C LYS A 279 18.86 -21.21 -7.99
N ASN A 280 19.70 -20.53 -7.21
CA ASN A 280 20.48 -19.35 -7.65
C ASN A 280 19.65 -18.32 -8.44
N ILE A 281 18.36 -18.17 -8.13
CA ILE A 281 17.52 -17.15 -8.75
C ILE A 281 17.66 -15.90 -7.91
N SER A 282 18.47 -14.97 -8.40
CA SER A 282 18.68 -13.64 -7.82
C SER A 282 17.37 -12.86 -7.82
N GLY A 283 16.84 -12.68 -6.64
CA GLY A 283 15.91 -11.60 -6.35
C GLY A 283 16.58 -10.76 -5.27
N TRP A 284 16.50 -9.46 -5.37
CA TRP A 284 17.03 -8.48 -4.43
C TRP A 284 17.11 -9.04 -3.00
N SER A 285 18.28 -9.39 -2.53
CA SER A 285 18.46 -9.67 -1.12
C SER A 285 18.94 -8.38 -0.46
N GLU A 286 18.16 -7.85 0.49
CA GLU A 286 18.61 -6.80 1.44
C GLU A 286 19.99 -7.13 2.08
N ASP A 287 20.42 -8.37 1.97
CA ASP A 287 21.67 -8.90 2.49
C ASP A 287 22.90 -8.60 1.60
N LEU A 288 22.72 -8.22 0.31
CA LEU A 288 23.85 -8.04 -0.61
C LEU A 288 24.78 -6.90 -0.14
N PHE A 289 24.19 -5.81 0.34
CA PHE A 289 24.90 -4.65 0.89
C PHE A 289 25.08 -4.71 2.42
N GLY A 290 24.55 -5.77 3.05
CA GLY A 290 24.68 -6.01 4.48
C GLY A 290 26.09 -6.30 4.94
N THR A 291 26.97 -6.75 4.05
CA THR A 291 28.40 -7.02 4.31
C THR A 291 29.29 -5.79 4.15
N LEU A 292 28.78 -4.69 3.58
CA LEU A 292 29.55 -3.46 3.42
C LEU A 292 29.95 -2.88 4.79
N THR A 293 31.20 -2.43 4.87
CA THR A 293 31.80 -1.76 6.03
C THR A 293 32.03 -0.27 5.80
N ALA A 294 31.59 0.26 4.67
CA ALA A 294 31.69 1.68 4.34
C ALA A 294 30.75 2.52 5.22
N GLU A 295 31.05 3.83 5.30
CA GLU A 295 30.12 4.78 5.94
C GLU A 295 28.78 4.83 5.17
N PRO A 296 27.66 5.11 5.86
CA PRO A 296 26.36 5.32 5.22
C PRO A 296 26.41 6.43 4.16
N THR A 297 25.58 6.31 3.11
CA THR A 297 25.49 7.34 2.07
C THR A 297 24.99 8.66 2.63
N GLU A 298 25.72 9.74 2.39
CA GLU A 298 25.27 11.10 2.71
C GLU A 298 24.22 11.56 1.69
N PHE A 299 23.02 11.91 2.16
CA PHE A 299 21.98 12.46 1.30
C PHE A 299 22.05 13.98 1.25
N VAL A 300 22.31 14.54 0.07
CA VAL A 300 22.47 15.98 -0.17
C VAL A 300 21.33 16.59 -1.01
N GLY A 301 20.31 15.78 -1.32
CA GLY A 301 19.25 16.14 -2.27
C GLY A 301 18.26 17.22 -1.79
N TYR A 302 18.32 17.65 -0.53
CA TYR A 302 17.56 18.81 -0.05
C TYR A 302 18.18 20.13 -0.47
N ASP A 303 19.51 20.17 -0.67
CA ASP A 303 20.25 21.39 -0.95
C ASP A 303 20.67 21.50 -2.41
N THR A 304 20.86 20.37 -3.10
CA THR A 304 21.36 20.34 -4.48
C THR A 304 20.75 19.21 -5.29
N LEU A 305 20.59 19.45 -6.59
CA LEU A 305 20.18 18.43 -7.57
C LEU A 305 21.39 17.72 -8.22
N LYS A 306 22.62 18.12 -7.87
CA LYS A 306 23.85 17.61 -8.46
C LYS A 306 24.91 17.43 -7.38
N SER A 307 25.61 16.29 -7.38
CA SER A 307 26.79 16.07 -6.53
C SER A 307 27.89 15.35 -7.28
N ASP A 308 29.13 15.64 -6.93
CA ASP A 308 30.27 14.81 -7.28
C ASP A 308 30.39 13.74 -6.19
N SER A 309 30.41 12.48 -6.58
CA SER A 309 30.24 11.33 -5.69
C SER A 309 31.23 10.24 -6.05
N VAL A 310 31.55 9.37 -5.10
CA VAL A 310 32.44 8.22 -5.30
C VAL A 310 31.64 6.93 -5.23
N VAL A 311 31.91 5.99 -6.13
CA VAL A 311 31.30 4.67 -6.11
C VAL A 311 31.82 3.85 -4.94
N VAL A 312 30.97 3.49 -4.00
CA VAL A 312 31.31 2.69 -2.81
C VAL A 312 31.13 1.21 -3.04
N ALA A 313 30.11 0.84 -3.81
CA ALA A 313 29.84 -0.55 -4.17
C ALA A 313 29.09 -0.66 -5.49
N LEU A 314 29.30 -1.76 -6.19
CA LEU A 314 28.62 -2.14 -7.42
C LEU A 314 28.08 -3.56 -7.31
N SER A 315 26.95 -3.83 -7.97
CA SER A 315 26.40 -5.17 -8.13
C SER A 315 25.66 -5.29 -9.46
N ASP A 316 25.66 -6.49 -10.02
CA ASP A 316 24.88 -6.89 -11.19
C ASP A 316 23.58 -7.64 -10.82
N GLU A 317 23.03 -7.39 -9.63
CA GLU A 317 21.92 -8.08 -8.97
C GLU A 317 22.26 -9.46 -8.40
N GLU A 318 23.33 -10.11 -8.83
CA GLU A 318 23.73 -11.44 -8.33
C GLU A 318 24.77 -11.37 -7.21
N ALA A 319 25.78 -10.52 -7.38
CA ALA A 319 26.89 -10.39 -6.44
C ALA A 319 27.48 -8.98 -6.45
N LEU A 320 28.23 -8.64 -5.38
CA LEU A 320 29.11 -7.46 -5.39
C LEU A 320 30.26 -7.70 -6.35
N THR A 321 30.59 -6.66 -7.11
CA THR A 321 31.67 -6.68 -8.11
C THR A 321 32.47 -5.41 -8.06
N ASP A 322 33.74 -5.47 -8.50
CA ASP A 322 34.65 -4.30 -8.54
C ASP A 322 34.43 -3.43 -9.79
N ALA A 323 33.85 -4.02 -10.85
CA ALA A 323 33.63 -3.31 -12.11
C ALA A 323 32.44 -3.90 -12.87
N ILE A 324 31.71 -3.06 -13.61
CA ILE A 324 30.68 -3.45 -14.55
C ILE A 324 30.91 -2.73 -15.88
N ALA A 325 30.89 -3.50 -16.98
CA ALA A 325 31.06 -2.99 -18.33
C ALA A 325 29.83 -3.31 -19.18
N THR A 326 29.60 -2.49 -20.20
CA THR A 326 28.67 -2.79 -21.28
C THR A 326 29.45 -2.79 -22.60
N ASP A 327 29.14 -3.74 -23.49
CA ASP A 327 29.75 -3.82 -24.80
C ASP A 327 29.04 -2.86 -25.80
N GLU A 328 28.14 -3.37 -26.65
CA GLU A 328 27.44 -2.56 -27.65
C GLU A 328 25.97 -2.27 -27.25
N GLN A 329 25.44 -2.94 -26.24
CA GLN A 329 24.07 -2.78 -25.76
C GLN A 329 24.03 -2.34 -24.29
N ALA A 330 23.08 -1.48 -23.94
CA ALA A 330 22.87 -1.03 -22.56
C ALA A 330 22.66 -2.24 -21.61
N LYS A 331 23.31 -2.23 -20.44
CA LYS A 331 23.17 -3.26 -19.41
C LYS A 331 22.19 -2.76 -18.32
N GLU A 332 21.05 -3.42 -18.20
CA GLU A 332 20.06 -3.19 -17.17
C GLU A 332 20.43 -3.88 -15.85
N GLY A 333 19.79 -3.51 -14.75
CA GLY A 333 19.95 -4.17 -13.44
C GLY A 333 21.27 -3.86 -12.74
N VAL A 334 21.93 -2.77 -13.06
CA VAL A 334 23.17 -2.34 -12.38
C VAL A 334 22.81 -1.61 -11.09
N LEU A 335 23.32 -2.10 -9.96
CA LEU A 335 23.12 -1.49 -8.65
C LEU A 335 24.38 -0.73 -8.23
N VAL A 336 24.19 0.55 -7.91
CA VAL A 336 25.28 1.46 -7.53
C VAL A 336 25.02 2.06 -6.16
N VAL A 337 26.00 1.99 -5.28
CA VAL A 337 26.03 2.72 -4.01
C VAL A 337 27.09 3.81 -4.09
N LEU A 338 26.69 5.03 -3.75
CA LEU A 338 27.56 6.20 -3.72
C LEU A 338 27.87 6.61 -2.27
N ASP A 339 29.02 7.27 -2.04
CA ASP A 339 29.36 7.88 -0.76
C ASP A 339 28.39 9.01 -0.40
N LYS A 340 27.96 9.81 -1.36
CA LYS A 340 26.91 10.81 -1.23
C LYS A 340 26.03 10.86 -2.47
N THR A 341 24.75 11.26 -2.29
CA THR A 341 23.79 11.27 -3.39
C THR A 341 22.78 12.44 -3.27
N PRO A 342 22.41 13.06 -4.41
CA PRO A 342 21.31 13.99 -4.47
C PRO A 342 19.95 13.30 -4.71
N PHE A 343 19.95 11.98 -5.02
CA PHE A 343 18.76 11.22 -5.35
C PHE A 343 17.98 10.84 -4.11
N TYR A 344 16.71 11.23 -4.05
CA TYR A 344 15.78 10.81 -3.00
C TYR A 344 15.41 9.33 -3.19
N ALA A 345 15.51 8.55 -2.13
CA ALA A 345 15.04 7.18 -2.12
C ALA A 345 13.54 7.11 -1.84
N GLU A 346 12.85 6.11 -2.41
CA GLU A 346 11.43 5.88 -2.15
C GLU A 346 11.15 5.73 -0.65
N MET A 347 10.49 6.71 -0.06
CA MET A 347 10.10 6.74 1.36
C MET A 347 8.84 7.58 1.57
N GLY A 348 8.06 7.25 2.59
CA GLY A 348 6.93 8.08 3.03
C GLY A 348 5.84 8.32 1.98
N GLY A 349 5.76 7.46 0.96
CA GLY A 349 4.80 7.61 -0.14
C GLY A 349 5.30 8.47 -1.31
N GLN A 350 6.47 9.10 -1.19
CA GLN A 350 7.12 9.81 -2.29
C GLN A 350 7.91 8.83 -3.15
N ALA A 351 7.75 8.90 -4.48
CA ALA A 351 8.52 8.13 -5.44
C ALA A 351 10.01 8.47 -5.38
N ALA A 352 10.85 7.52 -5.77
CA ALA A 352 12.28 7.74 -5.91
C ALA A 352 12.57 8.71 -7.07
N ASP A 353 13.69 9.43 -6.98
CA ASP A 353 14.14 10.28 -8.08
C ASP A 353 14.70 9.46 -9.25
N HIS A 354 14.54 10.02 -10.44
CA HIS A 354 15.23 9.60 -11.64
C HIS A 354 16.33 10.58 -12.02
N GLY A 355 17.22 10.17 -12.93
CA GLY A 355 18.26 11.04 -13.47
C GLY A 355 19.45 10.26 -14.05
N VAL A 356 20.62 10.88 -14.04
CA VAL A 356 21.81 10.34 -14.68
C VAL A 356 23.02 10.46 -13.76
N ILE A 357 23.85 9.41 -13.72
CA ILE A 357 25.17 9.41 -13.11
C ILE A 357 26.19 9.31 -14.23
N THR A 358 27.09 10.28 -14.33
CA THR A 358 28.09 10.36 -15.42
C THR A 358 29.50 10.36 -14.87
N GLY A 359 30.34 9.58 -15.49
CA GLY A 359 31.79 9.55 -15.27
C GLY A 359 32.58 9.87 -16.53
N ALA A 360 33.90 9.78 -16.43
CA ALA A 360 34.80 9.98 -17.59
C ALA A 360 34.59 8.89 -18.67
N GLU A 361 34.24 7.67 -18.23
CA GLU A 361 34.17 6.49 -19.10
C GLU A 361 32.79 5.78 -19.01
N CYS A 362 31.80 6.33 -18.32
CA CYS A 362 30.50 5.68 -18.19
C CYS A 362 29.34 6.66 -18.09
N VAL A 363 28.15 6.18 -18.52
CA VAL A 363 26.85 6.82 -18.34
C VAL A 363 25.87 5.81 -17.77
N LEU A 364 25.31 6.14 -16.62
CA LEU A 364 24.32 5.33 -15.89
C LEU A 364 23.01 6.11 -15.78
N ARG A 365 21.91 5.54 -16.24
CA ARG A 365 20.58 6.10 -16.07
C ARG A 365 19.92 5.51 -14.80
N VAL A 366 19.60 6.36 -13.84
CA VAL A 366 18.93 5.98 -12.59
C VAL A 366 17.43 5.84 -12.84
N GLN A 367 16.88 4.67 -12.48
CA GLN A 367 15.47 4.32 -12.65
C GLN A 367 14.73 4.18 -11.30
N ASP A 368 15.45 3.85 -10.23
CA ASP A 368 14.90 3.71 -8.90
C ASP A 368 16.00 3.92 -7.84
N VAL A 369 15.62 4.35 -6.65
CA VAL A 369 16.56 4.51 -5.53
C VAL A 369 15.90 4.00 -4.25
N LYS A 370 16.59 3.09 -3.55
CA LYS A 370 16.12 2.54 -2.27
C LYS A 370 17.15 2.72 -1.17
N LYS A 371 16.66 2.98 0.05
CA LYS A 371 17.51 3.10 1.22
C LYS A 371 17.52 1.79 2.00
N THR A 372 18.71 1.27 2.28
CA THR A 372 18.89 0.08 3.12
C THR A 372 18.79 0.44 4.62
N PRO A 373 18.51 -0.55 5.52
CA PRO A 373 18.53 -0.32 6.96
C PRO A 373 19.85 0.22 7.52
N LYS A 374 20.98 -0.06 6.84
CA LYS A 374 22.30 0.47 7.18
C LYS A 374 22.56 1.89 6.67
N GLY A 375 21.60 2.50 5.97
CA GLY A 375 21.69 3.87 5.48
C GLY A 375 22.35 4.02 4.10
N TYR A 376 22.61 2.94 3.37
CA TYR A 376 23.08 3.02 1.99
C TYR A 376 21.92 3.36 1.04
N TYR A 377 22.16 4.28 0.10
CA TYR A 377 21.25 4.56 -1.02
C TYR A 377 21.67 3.73 -2.21
N VAL A 378 20.86 2.76 -2.58
CA VAL A 378 21.11 1.84 -3.71
C VAL A 378 20.36 2.37 -4.92
N HIS A 379 21.11 2.79 -5.93
CA HIS A 379 20.60 3.27 -7.20
C HIS A 379 20.47 2.12 -8.16
N THR A 380 19.26 1.82 -8.63
CA THR A 380 19.01 0.87 -9.73
C THR A 380 19.19 1.60 -11.04
N CYS A 381 20.15 1.16 -11.81
CA CYS A 381 20.60 1.85 -13.02
C CYS A 381 20.60 0.95 -14.25
N THR A 382 20.48 1.59 -15.41
CA THR A 382 20.92 1.05 -16.70
C THR A 382 22.27 1.68 -17.05
N LEU A 383 23.31 0.86 -17.24
CA LEU A 383 24.58 1.33 -17.79
C LEU A 383 24.40 1.49 -19.30
N GLU A 384 24.27 2.74 -19.75
CA GLU A 384 24.02 3.07 -21.16
C GLU A 384 25.28 2.94 -22.01
N SER A 385 26.45 3.24 -21.43
CA SER A 385 27.72 3.13 -22.12
C SER A 385 28.90 3.04 -21.16
N GLY A 386 29.96 2.35 -21.58
CA GLY A 386 31.25 2.36 -20.95
C GLY A 386 31.44 1.36 -19.81
N ILE A 387 32.32 1.70 -18.87
CA ILE A 387 32.70 0.87 -17.73
C ILE A 387 32.65 1.72 -16.47
N VAL A 388 32.12 1.15 -15.39
CA VAL A 388 32.11 1.74 -14.05
C VAL A 388 32.85 0.83 -13.07
N HIS A 389 33.69 1.43 -12.20
CA HIS A 389 34.47 0.72 -11.17
C HIS A 389 34.12 1.25 -9.77
N VAL A 390 34.32 0.40 -8.78
CA VAL A 390 34.35 0.85 -7.38
C VAL A 390 35.52 1.82 -7.21
N GLY A 391 35.24 2.97 -6.57
CA GLY A 391 36.20 4.06 -6.41
C GLY A 391 36.17 5.13 -7.49
N ASP A 392 35.39 4.94 -8.57
CA ASP A 392 35.23 5.98 -9.59
C ASP A 392 34.60 7.24 -9.06
N HIS A 393 35.10 8.38 -9.52
CA HIS A 393 34.51 9.70 -9.27
C HIS A 393 33.49 10.02 -10.36
N LEU A 394 32.23 10.12 -9.94
CA LEU A 394 31.10 10.32 -10.84
C LEU A 394 30.32 11.57 -10.46
N THR A 395 29.64 12.16 -11.41
CA THR A 395 28.69 13.25 -11.16
C THR A 395 27.27 12.68 -11.21
N ALA A 396 26.58 12.73 -10.08
CA ALA A 396 25.19 12.35 -9.92
C ALA A 396 24.25 13.55 -10.13
N CYS A 397 23.32 13.48 -11.05
CA CYS A 397 22.42 14.58 -11.43
C CYS A 397 20.96 14.11 -11.49
N VAL A 398 20.12 14.68 -10.65
CA VAL A 398 18.67 14.38 -10.59
C VAL A 398 17.95 15.07 -11.74
N ASP A 399 16.99 14.36 -12.34
CA ASP A 399 16.05 14.95 -13.30
C ASP A 399 15.10 15.91 -12.56
N LYS A 400 15.29 17.22 -12.85
CA LYS A 400 14.53 18.28 -12.20
C LYS A 400 13.04 18.24 -12.59
N GLU A 401 12.74 17.89 -13.85
CA GLU A 401 11.36 17.87 -14.36
C GLU A 401 10.58 16.71 -13.74
N TYR A 402 11.25 15.58 -13.54
CA TYR A 402 10.64 14.42 -12.88
C TYR A 402 10.39 14.65 -11.38
N ARG A 403 11.28 15.37 -10.67
CA ARG A 403 11.12 15.66 -9.23
C ARG A 403 10.04 16.70 -8.95
N MET A 404 9.70 17.61 -9.86
CA MET A 404 8.73 18.71 -9.69
C MET A 404 7.32 18.32 -10.07
#